data_eb40966eca4f446fcada1eb4d044c9dd
#
_entry.id   eb40966eca4f446fcada1eb4d044c9dd
#
_cell.length_a   1.000
_cell.length_b   1.000
_cell.length_c   1.000
_cell.angle_alpha   90.00
_cell.angle_beta   90.00
_cell.angle_gamma   90.00
#
_symmetry.space_group_name_H-M   'P 1'
#
loop_
_entity.id
_entity.type
_entity.pdbx_description
1 polymer ?
#
loop_
_entity_poly.entity_id
_entity_poly.type
_entity_poly.pdbx_seq_one_letter_code
_entity_poly.pdbx_strand_id
1 'polypeptide(L)'
;LTEAALRSLAAHDEGDRLEAAAVRLAAAIGAQPHELPDLLVESLGDRRVALFVALLAQALDFSYDVARDIVLDPIADRLWLALRAAALDRAAIAAIGLALCEADPCRDVEAFADQIDAIMAVSPDAARQALSTLSLHPDFRQALMALIKAQRA
;
A
#
# COMPACT_ATOMS: atom_id res chain seq x y z
N LEU A 1 -5.51 -32.75 15.28
CA LEU A 1 -4.97 -31.40 15.02
C LEU A 1 -3.88 -31.10 16.02
N THR A 2 -2.67 -30.79 15.54
CA THR A 2 -1.56 -30.43 16.41
C THR A 2 -1.77 -29.03 16.99
N GLU A 3 -1.21 -28.77 18.17
CA GLU A 3 -1.26 -27.47 18.82
C GLU A 3 -0.70 -26.34 17.92
N ALA A 4 0.28 -26.64 17.09
CA ALA A 4 0.83 -25.71 16.10
C ALA A 4 -0.21 -25.31 15.02
N ALA A 5 -1.01 -26.28 14.57
CA ALA A 5 -2.09 -26.00 13.60
C ALA A 5 -3.20 -25.13 14.21
N LEU A 6 -3.56 -25.40 15.48
CA LEU A 6 -4.54 -24.56 16.20
C LEU A 6 -4.05 -23.14 16.43
N ARG A 7 -2.77 -22.96 16.78
CA ARG A 7 -2.16 -21.62 16.90
C ARG A 7 -2.12 -20.89 15.57
N SER A 8 -1.81 -21.57 14.47
CA SER A 8 -1.80 -20.99 13.13
C SER A 8 -3.19 -20.55 12.69
N LEU A 9 -4.23 -21.36 12.96
CA LEU A 9 -5.62 -20.99 12.69
C LEU A 9 -6.07 -19.80 13.53
N ALA A 10 -5.74 -19.77 14.83
CA ALA A 10 -6.07 -18.65 15.71
C ALA A 10 -5.39 -17.36 15.27
N ALA A 11 -4.13 -17.42 14.86
CA ALA A 11 -3.39 -16.26 14.34
C ALA A 11 -3.99 -15.73 13.02
N HIS A 12 -4.45 -16.65 12.16
CA HIS A 12 -5.13 -16.28 10.91
C HIS A 12 -6.47 -15.60 11.19
N ASP A 13 -7.28 -16.14 12.10
CA ASP A 13 -8.56 -15.55 12.50
C ASP A 13 -8.38 -14.15 13.14
N GLU A 14 -7.34 -13.96 13.95
CA GLU A 14 -7.01 -12.66 14.53
C GLU A 14 -6.57 -11.66 13.45
N GLY A 15 -5.78 -12.08 12.47
CA GLY A 15 -5.38 -11.28 11.32
C GLY A 15 -6.59 -10.81 10.53
N ASP A 16 -7.50 -11.70 10.16
CA ASP A 16 -8.73 -11.38 9.44
C ASP A 16 -9.60 -10.40 10.20
N ARG A 17 -9.69 -10.53 11.54
CA ARG A 17 -10.42 -9.58 12.39
C ARG A 17 -9.78 -8.21 12.43
N LEU A 18 -8.44 -8.15 12.49
CA LEU A 18 -7.69 -6.90 12.48
C LEU A 18 -7.87 -6.16 11.15
N GLU A 19 -7.76 -6.86 10.03
CA GLU A 19 -7.97 -6.30 8.70
C GLU A 19 -9.40 -5.76 8.54
N ALA A 20 -10.40 -6.56 8.91
CA ALA A 20 -11.79 -6.13 8.87
C ALA A 20 -12.06 -4.92 9.78
N ALA A 21 -11.46 -4.87 10.95
CA ALA A 21 -11.55 -3.74 11.87
C ALA A 21 -10.89 -2.48 11.29
N ALA A 22 -9.72 -2.63 10.67
CA ALA A 22 -9.00 -1.53 10.02
C ALA A 22 -9.78 -0.95 8.84
N VAL A 23 -10.39 -1.81 8.00
CA VAL A 23 -11.24 -1.38 6.88
C VAL A 23 -12.47 -0.62 7.38
N ARG A 24 -13.14 -1.12 8.42
CA ARG A 24 -14.28 -0.41 9.03
C ARG A 24 -13.88 0.92 9.63
N LEU A 25 -12.73 0.99 10.30
CA LEU A 25 -12.23 2.23 10.88
C LEU A 25 -11.87 3.25 9.80
N ALA A 26 -11.19 2.85 8.74
CA ALA A 26 -10.89 3.73 7.61
C ALA A 26 -12.17 4.28 6.97
N ALA A 27 -13.19 3.44 6.78
CA ALA A 27 -14.49 3.86 6.27
C ALA A 27 -15.20 4.84 7.22
N ALA A 28 -15.13 4.61 8.53
CA ALA A 28 -15.71 5.48 9.54
C ALA A 28 -14.99 6.84 9.63
N ILE A 29 -13.67 6.88 9.46
CA ILE A 29 -12.89 8.12 9.40
C ILE A 29 -13.32 8.93 8.17
N GLY A 30 -13.53 8.29 7.01
CA GLY A 30 -13.94 8.98 5.79
C GLY A 30 -12.96 10.08 5.39
N ALA A 31 -11.66 9.80 5.43
CA ALA A 31 -10.59 10.77 5.23
C ALA A 31 -10.78 11.58 3.94
N GLN A 32 -10.78 12.90 4.09
CA GLN A 32 -10.76 13.80 2.94
C GLN A 32 -9.36 13.83 2.31
N PRO A 33 -9.21 14.19 1.02
CA PRO A 33 -7.91 14.22 0.36
C PRO A 33 -6.84 15.05 1.09
N HIS A 34 -7.23 16.13 1.75
CA HIS A 34 -6.31 16.99 2.50
C HIS A 34 -5.92 16.43 3.89
N GLU A 35 -6.70 15.51 4.45
CA GLU A 35 -6.44 14.86 5.73
C GLU A 35 -5.62 13.57 5.58
N LEU A 36 -5.71 12.96 4.40
CA LEU A 36 -5.11 11.66 4.13
C LEU A 36 -3.59 11.60 4.41
N PRO A 37 -2.77 12.60 4.01
CA PRO A 37 -1.34 12.57 4.28
C PRO A 37 -1.01 12.45 5.76
N ASP A 38 -1.65 13.26 6.59
CA ASP A 38 -1.42 13.25 8.04
C ASP A 38 -1.87 11.94 8.69
N LEU A 39 -3.03 11.42 8.28
CA LEU A 39 -3.54 10.13 8.77
C LEU A 39 -2.62 8.96 8.40
N LEU A 40 -2.07 8.96 7.19
CA LEU A 40 -1.12 7.93 6.76
C LEU A 40 0.19 8.00 7.56
N VAL A 41 0.75 9.18 7.74
CA VAL A 41 1.97 9.37 8.53
C VAL A 41 1.74 8.98 9.99
N GLU A 42 0.64 9.40 10.59
CA GLU A 42 0.28 9.09 11.98
C GLU A 42 0.08 7.59 12.19
N SER A 43 -0.64 6.92 11.26
CA SER A 43 -0.87 5.48 11.37
C SER A 43 0.41 4.66 11.37
N LEU A 44 1.43 5.06 10.60
CA LEU A 44 2.75 4.42 10.63
C LEU A 44 3.53 4.79 11.89
N GLY A 45 3.49 6.03 12.33
CA GLY A 45 4.12 6.46 13.58
C GLY A 45 3.62 5.69 14.79
N ASP A 46 2.33 5.39 14.82
CA ASP A 46 1.67 4.57 15.84
C ASP A 46 1.81 3.06 15.60
N ARG A 47 2.55 2.64 14.59
CA ARG A 47 2.73 1.24 14.17
C ARG A 47 1.42 0.52 13.80
N ARG A 48 0.42 1.27 13.36
CA ARG A 48 -0.88 0.75 12.92
C ARG A 48 -0.88 0.45 11.43
N VAL A 49 -0.05 -0.50 11.02
CA VAL A 49 0.16 -0.85 9.61
C VAL A 49 -1.15 -1.27 8.92
N ALA A 50 -2.01 -2.02 9.60
CA ALA A 50 -3.32 -2.42 9.05
C ALA A 50 -4.20 -1.20 8.73
N LEU A 51 -4.18 -0.17 9.56
CA LEU A 51 -4.91 1.07 9.31
C LEU A 51 -4.29 1.85 8.14
N PHE A 52 -2.98 1.93 8.06
CA PHE A 52 -2.27 2.52 6.92
C PHE A 52 -2.69 1.87 5.61
N VAL A 53 -2.69 0.53 5.55
CA VAL A 53 -3.12 -0.24 4.38
C VAL A 53 -4.57 0.06 4.03
N ALA A 54 -5.48 0.06 5.02
CA ALA A 54 -6.90 0.31 4.82
C ALA A 54 -7.18 1.74 4.31
N LEU A 55 -6.50 2.75 4.85
CA LEU A 55 -6.61 4.14 4.39
C LEU A 55 -6.12 4.30 2.95
N LEU A 56 -4.99 3.68 2.62
CA LEU A 56 -4.44 3.71 1.25
C LEU A 56 -5.36 2.97 0.26
N ALA A 57 -5.88 1.81 0.65
CA ALA A 57 -6.84 1.05 -0.15
C ALA A 57 -8.08 1.89 -0.48
N GLN A 58 -8.65 2.55 0.54
CA GLN A 58 -9.82 3.42 0.35
C GLN A 58 -9.52 4.61 -0.57
N ALA A 59 -8.38 5.26 -0.39
CA ALA A 59 -7.99 6.40 -1.20
C ALA A 59 -7.79 6.07 -2.68
N LEU A 60 -7.37 4.84 -3.00
CA LEU A 60 -7.09 4.37 -4.36
C LEU A 60 -8.20 3.50 -4.95
N ASP A 61 -9.26 3.26 -4.19
CA ASP A 61 -10.34 2.33 -4.58
C ASP A 61 -9.81 0.91 -4.88
N PHE A 62 -8.89 0.44 -4.05
CA PHE A 62 -8.35 -0.92 -4.08
C PHE A 62 -8.97 -1.79 -2.98
N SER A 63 -8.93 -3.11 -3.17
CA SER A 63 -9.16 -4.02 -2.07
C SER A 63 -8.03 -3.93 -1.04
N TYR A 64 -8.33 -4.30 0.21
CA TYR A 64 -7.31 -4.35 1.26
C TYR A 64 -6.12 -5.24 0.87
N ASP A 65 -6.40 -6.41 0.27
CA ASP A 65 -5.36 -7.36 -0.15
C ASP A 65 -4.40 -6.75 -1.18
N VAL A 66 -4.92 -6.04 -2.18
CA VAL A 66 -4.09 -5.36 -3.19
C VAL A 66 -3.23 -4.28 -2.54
N ALA A 67 -3.80 -3.47 -1.67
CA ALA A 67 -3.05 -2.42 -0.96
C ALA A 67 -1.99 -3.02 -0.03
N ARG A 68 -2.32 -4.10 0.69
CA ARG A 68 -1.37 -4.82 1.55
C ARG A 68 -0.18 -5.34 0.75
N ASP A 69 -0.43 -5.97 -0.39
CA ASP A 69 0.62 -6.51 -1.25
C ASP A 69 1.56 -5.41 -1.78
N ILE A 70 1.01 -4.22 -2.06
CA ILE A 70 1.80 -3.05 -2.43
C ILE A 70 2.67 -2.57 -1.26
N VAL A 71 2.09 -2.44 -0.08
CA VAL A 71 2.78 -1.91 1.11
C VAL A 71 3.87 -2.85 1.60
N LEU A 72 3.64 -4.16 1.53
CA LEU A 72 4.59 -5.18 1.99
C LEU A 72 5.61 -5.59 0.92
N ASP A 73 5.53 -5.05 -0.29
CA ASP A 73 6.50 -5.35 -1.35
C ASP A 73 7.89 -4.82 -0.96
N PRO A 74 8.92 -5.70 -0.91
CA PRO A 74 10.29 -5.27 -0.58
C PRO A 74 10.87 -4.24 -1.56
N ILE A 75 10.42 -4.26 -2.81
CA ILE A 75 10.85 -3.36 -3.90
C ILE A 75 9.98 -2.11 -3.92
N ALA A 76 9.53 -1.56 -3.00
CA ALA A 76 8.73 -0.35 -2.78
C ALA A 76 8.27 0.52 -4.01
N ASP A 77 8.63 0.18 -5.24
CA ASP A 77 8.29 0.97 -6.45
C ASP A 77 6.80 1.18 -6.61
N ARG A 78 6.01 0.11 -6.38
CA ARG A 78 4.54 0.20 -6.42
C ARG A 78 3.98 1.04 -5.27
N LEU A 79 4.63 1.00 -4.11
CA LEU A 79 4.24 1.83 -2.98
C LEU A 79 4.43 3.32 -3.30
N TRP A 80 5.56 3.70 -3.88
CA TRP A 80 5.80 5.09 -4.26
C TRP A 80 4.78 5.57 -5.30
N LEU A 81 4.45 4.74 -6.29
CA LEU A 81 3.39 5.05 -7.24
C LEU A 81 2.03 5.18 -6.54
N ALA A 82 1.71 4.32 -5.59
CA ALA A 82 0.46 4.39 -4.83
C ALA A 82 0.35 5.69 -4.02
N LEU A 83 1.40 6.10 -3.35
CA LEU A 83 1.43 7.37 -2.60
C LEU A 83 1.31 8.58 -3.55
N ARG A 84 1.93 8.54 -4.71
CA ARG A 84 1.75 9.57 -5.74
C ARG A 84 0.34 9.58 -6.33
N ALA A 85 -0.23 8.41 -6.60
CA ALA A 85 -1.62 8.29 -7.06
C ALA A 85 -2.62 8.84 -6.04
N ALA A 86 -2.33 8.71 -4.76
CA ALA A 86 -3.09 9.34 -3.67
C ALA A 86 -2.80 10.86 -3.52
N ALA A 87 -2.00 11.42 -4.41
CA ALA A 87 -1.63 12.85 -4.46
C ALA A 87 -0.90 13.38 -3.22
N LEU A 88 -0.14 12.51 -2.53
CA LEU A 88 0.68 12.93 -1.40
C LEU A 88 1.80 13.86 -1.87
N ASP A 89 2.11 14.86 -1.04
CA ASP A 89 3.21 15.77 -1.27
C ASP A 89 4.57 15.16 -0.86
N ARG A 90 5.64 15.89 -1.18
CA ARG A 90 7.02 15.46 -0.87
C ARG A 90 7.23 15.22 0.62
N ALA A 91 6.69 16.07 1.48
CA ALA A 91 6.88 15.98 2.92
C ALA A 91 6.25 14.71 3.50
N ALA A 92 5.03 14.38 3.08
CA ALA A 92 4.34 13.18 3.48
C ALA A 92 5.04 11.91 2.97
N ILE A 93 5.46 11.89 1.71
CA ILE A 93 6.20 10.75 1.13
C ILE A 93 7.55 10.56 1.85
N ALA A 94 8.28 11.63 2.14
CA ALA A 94 9.52 11.58 2.90
C ALA A 94 9.31 11.02 4.31
N ALA A 95 8.29 11.48 5.02
CA ALA A 95 7.97 10.99 6.36
C ALA A 95 7.61 9.49 6.35
N ILE A 96 6.81 9.05 5.39
CA ILE A 96 6.44 7.64 5.21
C ILE A 96 7.68 6.80 4.89
N GLY A 97 8.52 7.25 3.95
CA GLY A 97 9.74 6.56 3.57
C GLY A 97 10.71 6.39 4.73
N LEU A 98 10.91 7.42 5.53
CA LEU A 98 11.75 7.35 6.73
C LEU A 98 11.18 6.37 7.76
N ALA A 99 9.89 6.42 8.04
CA ALA A 99 9.24 5.49 8.96
C ALA A 99 9.38 4.03 8.52
N LEU A 100 9.29 3.77 7.22
CA LEU A 100 9.49 2.43 6.66
C LEU A 100 10.96 1.98 6.74
N CYS A 101 11.93 2.87 6.53
CA CYS A 101 13.35 2.57 6.69
C CYS A 101 13.71 2.30 8.16
N GLU A 102 13.09 3.00 9.11
CA GLU A 102 13.27 2.75 10.54
C GLU A 102 12.70 1.38 10.96
N ALA A 103 11.59 0.97 10.35
CA ALA A 103 10.92 -0.29 10.66
C ALA A 103 11.61 -1.51 10.03
N ASP A 104 12.28 -1.34 8.90
CA ASP A 104 12.91 -2.41 8.14
C ASP A 104 14.38 -2.08 7.85
N PRO A 105 15.31 -2.73 8.58
CA PRO A 105 16.76 -2.52 8.39
C PRO A 105 17.29 -2.87 7.00
N CYS A 106 16.54 -3.62 6.21
CA CYS A 106 16.90 -3.94 4.83
C CYS A 106 16.63 -2.80 3.85
N ARG A 107 15.90 -1.76 4.27
CA ARG A 107 15.64 -0.57 3.47
C ARG A 107 16.75 0.45 3.67
N ASP A 108 17.28 0.95 2.56
CA ASP A 108 18.37 1.93 2.55
C ASP A 108 17.81 3.36 2.47
N VAL A 109 18.06 4.15 3.50
CA VAL A 109 17.65 5.56 3.60
C VAL A 109 18.30 6.43 2.52
N GLU A 110 19.58 6.18 2.21
CA GLU A 110 20.29 6.96 1.19
C GLU A 110 19.74 6.66 -0.20
N ALA A 111 19.50 5.39 -0.51
CA ALA A 111 18.87 4.99 -1.76
C ALA A 111 17.46 5.59 -1.90
N PHE A 112 16.69 5.66 -0.81
CA PHE A 112 15.38 6.33 -0.81
C PHE A 112 15.52 7.84 -1.06
N ALA A 113 16.46 8.50 -0.40
CA ALA A 113 16.69 9.93 -0.58
C ALA A 113 17.08 10.28 -2.04
N ASP A 114 17.85 9.44 -2.70
CA ASP A 114 18.19 9.59 -4.11
C ASP A 114 16.99 9.40 -5.05
N GLN A 115 16.03 8.59 -4.65
CA GLN A 115 14.84 8.28 -5.46
C GLN A 115 13.72 9.32 -5.32
N ILE A 116 13.68 10.10 -4.25
CA ILE A 116 12.52 10.95 -3.94
C ILE A 116 12.21 11.96 -5.05
N ASP A 117 13.20 12.49 -5.73
CA ASP A 117 13.01 13.45 -6.82
C ASP A 117 12.37 12.76 -8.03
N ALA A 118 12.80 11.53 -8.34
CA ALA A 118 12.19 10.73 -9.40
C ALA A 118 10.74 10.35 -9.07
N ILE A 119 10.46 10.00 -7.82
CA ILE A 119 9.10 9.73 -7.33
C ILE A 119 8.22 10.97 -7.52
N MET A 120 8.70 12.14 -7.12
CA MET A 120 7.95 13.39 -7.22
C MET A 120 7.76 13.88 -8.66
N ALA A 121 8.62 13.47 -9.60
CA ALA A 121 8.48 13.78 -11.01
C ALA A 121 7.28 13.06 -11.66
N VAL A 122 6.80 11.97 -11.08
CA VAL A 122 5.59 11.29 -11.54
C VAL A 122 4.36 12.07 -11.12
N SER A 123 3.49 12.43 -12.06
CA SER A 123 2.22 13.08 -11.75
C SER A 123 1.24 12.10 -11.08
N PRO A 124 0.31 12.58 -10.24
CA PRO A 124 -0.73 11.74 -9.65
C PRO A 124 -1.55 10.96 -10.70
N ASP A 125 -1.87 11.58 -11.81
CA ASP A 125 -2.65 10.94 -12.88
C ASP A 125 -1.86 9.85 -13.59
N ALA A 126 -0.58 10.08 -13.88
CA ALA A 126 0.32 9.07 -14.45
C ALA A 126 0.49 7.87 -13.48
N ALA A 127 0.61 8.15 -12.20
CA ALA A 127 0.69 7.11 -11.17
C ALA A 127 -0.60 6.29 -11.09
N ARG A 128 -1.78 6.92 -11.11
CA ARG A 128 -3.08 6.24 -11.16
C ARG A 128 -3.21 5.35 -12.40
N GLN A 129 -2.80 5.86 -13.54
CA GLN A 129 -2.84 5.10 -14.80
C GLN A 129 -1.93 3.87 -14.72
N ALA A 130 -0.72 4.01 -14.18
CA ALA A 130 0.22 2.90 -14.00
C ALA A 130 -0.34 1.80 -13.06
N LEU A 131 -1.12 2.19 -12.06
CA LEU A 131 -1.73 1.26 -11.09
C LEU A 131 -3.12 0.76 -11.50
N SER A 132 -3.71 1.26 -12.58
CA SER A 132 -5.10 0.97 -12.95
C SER A 132 -5.40 -0.52 -13.15
N THR A 133 -4.43 -1.30 -13.61
CA THR A 133 -4.58 -2.75 -13.78
C THR A 133 -4.75 -3.50 -12.45
N LEU A 134 -4.29 -2.94 -11.34
CA LEU A 134 -4.38 -3.55 -10.02
C LEU A 134 -5.79 -3.47 -9.41
N SER A 135 -6.63 -2.53 -9.88
CA SER A 135 -8.03 -2.43 -9.47
C SER A 135 -8.95 -3.44 -10.14
N LEU A 136 -8.46 -4.15 -11.16
CA LEU A 136 -9.23 -5.14 -11.91
C LEU A 136 -9.37 -6.45 -11.12
N HIS A 137 -10.47 -7.17 -11.39
CA HIS A 137 -10.65 -8.51 -10.83
C HIS A 137 -9.43 -9.41 -11.15
N PRO A 138 -8.96 -10.27 -10.21
CA PRO A 138 -7.77 -11.09 -10.42
C PRO A 138 -7.78 -11.90 -11.71
N ASP A 139 -8.91 -12.51 -12.07
CA ASP A 139 -9.04 -13.32 -13.28
C ASP A 139 -8.89 -12.48 -14.55
N PHE A 140 -9.50 -11.30 -14.56
CA PHE A 140 -9.39 -10.36 -15.68
C PHE A 140 -7.97 -9.82 -15.82
N ARG A 141 -7.30 -9.53 -14.70
CA ARG A 141 -5.90 -9.11 -14.67
C ARG A 141 -4.96 -10.18 -15.21
N GLN A 142 -5.17 -11.45 -14.82
CA GLN A 142 -4.39 -12.58 -15.36
C GLN A 142 -4.59 -12.73 -16.87
N ALA A 143 -5.82 -12.63 -17.37
CA ALA A 143 -6.14 -12.67 -18.79
C ALA A 143 -5.47 -11.53 -19.55
N LEU A 144 -5.51 -10.32 -19.01
CA LEU A 144 -4.87 -9.14 -19.61
C LEU A 144 -3.35 -9.31 -19.68
N MET A 145 -2.72 -9.79 -18.62
CA MET A 145 -1.27 -10.05 -18.59
C MET A 145 -0.85 -11.14 -19.56
N ALA A 146 -1.67 -12.19 -19.71
CA ALA A 146 -1.44 -13.23 -20.72
C ALA A 146 -1.50 -12.69 -22.16
N LEU A 147 -2.47 -11.82 -22.45
CA LEU A 147 -2.59 -11.16 -23.76
C LEU A 147 -1.39 -10.25 -24.08
N ILE A 148 -0.95 -9.45 -23.12
CA ILE A 148 0.22 -8.58 -23.27
C ILE A 148 1.48 -9.42 -23.52
N LYS A 149 1.65 -10.53 -22.80
CA LYS A 149 2.77 -11.45 -23.02
C LYS A 149 2.74 -12.09 -24.40
N ALA A 150 1.56 -12.50 -24.89
CA ALA A 150 1.38 -13.07 -26.21
C ALA A 150 1.69 -12.07 -27.33
N GLN A 151 1.38 -10.78 -27.15
CA GLN A 151 1.69 -9.73 -28.13
C GLN A 151 3.17 -9.37 -28.21
N ARG A 152 3.96 -9.67 -27.18
CA ARG A 152 5.41 -9.43 -27.11
C ARG A 152 6.25 -10.62 -27.58
N ALA A 153 5.61 -11.73 -27.81
CA ALA A 153 6.29 -12.94 -28.29
C ALA A 153 6.41 -12.94 -29.86
#